data_23f4997bf27f1180c8ae3a3a4e3ef482
#
_entry.id   23f4997bf27f1180c8ae3a3a4e3ef482
#
_cell.length_a   1.000
_cell.length_b   1.000
_cell.length_c   1.000
_cell.angle_alpha   90.00
_cell.angle_beta   90.00
_cell.angle_gamma   90.00
#
_symmetry.space_group_name_H-M   'P 1'
#
loop_
_entity.id
_entity.type
_entity.pdbx_description
1 polymer ?
#
loop_
_entity_poly.entity_id
_entity_poly.type
_entity_poly.pdbx_seq_one_letter_code
_entity_poly.pdbx_strand_id
1 'polypeptide(L)'
;MTDTTLTELLERNARHTDSLPADHFADVQDGQEPAVVSMTCSDSRVPQEGMWYVEAPGWLFTPSTIGNQVWDRQDGEQIVDGSVLYPLVETGTEVAAVVGHTGCGAVTAALE
;
A
#
# COMPACT_ATOMS: atom_id res chain seq x y z
N MET A 1 19.84 15.20 -13.40
CA MET A 1 18.92 14.96 -12.26
C MET A 1 18.33 13.56 -12.32
N THR A 2 17.68 13.20 -13.42
CA THR A 2 17.05 11.89 -13.57
C THR A 2 18.02 10.73 -13.39
N ASP A 3 19.20 10.82 -14.03
CA ASP A 3 20.22 9.77 -13.94
C ASP A 3 20.71 9.58 -12.49
N THR A 4 20.89 10.68 -11.75
CA THR A 4 21.29 10.63 -10.35
C THR A 4 20.20 9.98 -9.51
N THR A 5 18.94 10.32 -9.77
CA THR A 5 17.80 9.75 -9.06
C THR A 5 17.65 8.26 -9.33
N LEU A 6 17.84 7.83 -10.58
CA LEU A 6 17.80 6.41 -10.95
C LEU A 6 18.91 5.64 -10.27
N THR A 7 20.13 6.19 -10.25
CA THR A 7 21.27 5.57 -9.59
C THR A 7 21.00 5.40 -8.10
N GLU A 8 20.46 6.43 -7.45
CA GLU A 8 20.12 6.38 -6.04
C GLU A 8 19.03 5.32 -5.77
N LEU A 9 18.04 5.23 -6.65
CA LEU A 9 16.97 4.23 -6.50
C LEU A 9 17.54 2.80 -6.54
N LEU A 10 18.44 2.52 -7.47
CA LEU A 10 19.08 1.22 -7.59
C LEU A 10 19.97 0.91 -6.39
N GLU A 11 20.69 1.89 -5.89
CA GLU A 11 21.54 1.73 -4.70
C GLU A 11 20.69 1.47 -3.46
N ARG A 12 19.57 2.15 -3.32
CA ARG A 12 18.64 1.94 -2.21
C ARG A 12 18.04 0.53 -2.26
N ASN A 13 17.68 0.06 -3.44
CA ASN A 13 17.16 -1.29 -3.61
C ASN A 13 18.20 -2.35 -3.26
N ALA A 14 19.45 -2.17 -3.72
CA ALA A 14 20.53 -3.08 -3.39
C ALA A 14 20.78 -3.15 -1.87
N ARG A 15 20.75 -2.00 -1.21
CA ARG A 15 20.91 -1.91 0.24
C ARG A 15 19.79 -2.64 0.96
N HIS A 16 18.55 -2.46 0.49
CA HIS A 16 17.40 -3.16 1.04
C HIS A 16 17.57 -4.67 0.92
N THR A 17 17.88 -5.15 -0.29
CA THR A 17 18.05 -6.58 -0.57
C THR A 17 19.16 -7.19 0.30
N ASP A 18 20.29 -6.49 0.40
CA ASP A 18 21.44 -6.96 1.17
C ASP A 18 21.17 -6.99 2.68
N SER A 19 20.22 -6.18 3.16
CA SER A 19 19.88 -6.12 4.58
C SER A 19 18.94 -7.25 5.01
N LEU A 20 18.31 -7.96 4.07
CA LEU A 20 17.34 -8.99 4.41
C LEU A 20 18.02 -10.30 4.78
N PRO A 21 17.59 -10.96 5.87
CA PRO A 21 18.11 -12.29 6.17
C PRO A 21 17.67 -13.29 5.09
N ALA A 22 18.40 -14.39 4.96
CA ALA A 22 18.13 -15.39 3.93
C ALA A 22 16.72 -15.98 4.02
N ASP A 23 16.16 -16.03 5.22
CA ASP A 23 14.83 -16.60 5.49
C ASP A 23 13.72 -15.56 5.61
N HIS A 24 13.99 -14.32 5.18
CA HIS A 24 13.04 -13.21 5.35
C HIS A 24 11.63 -13.53 4.83
N PHE A 25 11.54 -14.20 3.67
CA PHE A 25 10.26 -14.52 3.04
C PHE A 25 9.81 -15.98 3.24
N ALA A 26 10.49 -16.72 4.11
CA ALA A 26 10.23 -18.18 4.25
C ALA A 26 8.78 -18.51 4.56
N ASP A 27 8.14 -17.74 5.44
CA ASP A 27 6.77 -18.03 5.88
C ASP A 27 5.71 -17.56 4.88
N VAL A 28 6.07 -16.85 3.83
CA VAL A 28 5.12 -16.30 2.84
C VAL A 28 5.41 -16.77 1.41
N GLN A 29 6.18 -17.84 1.26
CA GLN A 29 6.55 -18.39 -0.04
C GLN A 29 5.37 -18.88 -0.85
N ASP A 30 4.40 -19.51 -0.21
CA ASP A 30 3.30 -20.20 -0.90
C ASP A 30 2.05 -19.33 -1.07
N GLY A 31 2.06 -18.12 -0.60
CA GLY A 31 0.92 -17.22 -0.72
C GLY A 31 0.93 -16.15 0.36
N GLN A 32 -0.15 -15.39 0.40
CA GLN A 32 -0.28 -14.31 1.38
C GLN A 32 -1.61 -14.41 2.12
N GLU A 33 -1.56 -14.13 3.42
CA GLU A 33 -2.74 -14.04 4.26
C GLU A 33 -2.62 -12.79 5.13
N PRO A 34 -2.71 -11.60 4.53
CA PRO A 34 -2.50 -10.37 5.29
C PRO A 34 -3.54 -10.20 6.40
N ALA A 35 -3.08 -9.72 7.54
CA ALA A 35 -3.95 -9.49 8.68
C ALA A 35 -4.86 -8.28 8.44
N VAL A 36 -4.37 -7.29 7.70
CA VAL A 36 -5.06 -6.01 7.49
C VAL A 36 -4.90 -5.56 6.05
N VAL A 37 -5.98 -5.04 5.48
CA VAL A 37 -5.96 -4.21 4.27
C VAL A 37 -5.91 -2.76 4.72
N SER A 38 -4.89 -2.02 4.33
CA SER A 38 -4.77 -0.60 4.68
C SER A 38 -4.84 0.24 3.40
N MET A 39 -5.91 0.99 3.26
CA MET A 39 -6.10 1.91 2.13
C MET A 39 -5.71 3.32 2.57
N THR A 40 -4.72 3.89 1.91
CA THR A 40 -4.25 5.25 2.19
C THR A 40 -4.18 6.07 0.91
N CYS A 41 -3.95 7.36 1.08
CA CYS A 41 -3.63 8.25 -0.02
C CYS A 41 -2.24 7.90 -0.57
N SER A 42 -2.05 8.06 -1.88
CA SER A 42 -0.76 7.84 -2.54
C SER A 42 0.25 8.96 -2.27
N ASP A 43 -0.04 9.84 -1.33
CA ASP A 43 0.83 10.94 -0.92
C ASP A 43 2.18 10.38 -0.45
N SER A 44 3.28 10.97 -0.94
CA SER A 44 4.63 10.49 -0.63
C SER A 44 5.00 10.63 0.86
N ARG A 45 4.19 11.33 1.64
CA ARG A 45 4.41 11.52 3.07
C ARG A 45 3.73 10.45 3.93
N VAL A 46 3.02 9.50 3.29
CA VAL A 46 2.28 8.44 4.01
C VAL A 46 3.01 7.10 3.83
N PRO A 47 3.89 6.72 4.77
CA PRO A 47 4.61 5.44 4.69
C PRO A 47 3.81 4.33 5.37
N GLN A 48 3.08 3.53 4.59
CA GLN A 48 2.15 2.53 5.15
C GLN A 48 2.81 1.56 6.12
N GLU A 49 3.93 0.96 5.72
CA GLU A 49 4.63 0.01 6.57
C GLU A 49 5.17 0.67 7.83
N GLY A 50 5.68 1.89 7.68
CA GLY A 50 6.21 2.65 8.81
C GLY A 50 5.15 3.07 9.80
N MET A 51 4.02 3.55 9.31
CA MET A 51 2.97 4.05 10.20
C MET A 51 2.29 2.96 11.00
N TRP A 52 2.26 1.72 10.49
CA TRP A 52 1.73 0.57 11.21
C TRP A 52 2.81 -0.25 11.91
N TYR A 53 4.06 0.20 11.81
CA TYR A 53 5.22 -0.46 12.42
C TYR A 53 5.35 -1.92 11.98
N VAL A 54 5.23 -2.15 10.67
CA VAL A 54 5.28 -3.49 10.08
C VAL A 54 6.67 -3.74 9.52
N GLU A 55 7.32 -4.81 9.99
CA GLU A 55 8.63 -5.22 9.50
C GLU A 55 8.60 -6.56 8.77
N ALA A 56 7.68 -7.44 9.16
CA ALA A 56 7.56 -8.76 8.54
C ALA A 56 6.75 -8.70 7.24
N PRO A 57 7.17 -9.42 6.19
CA PRO A 57 6.39 -9.48 4.96
C PRO A 57 5.11 -10.27 5.16
N GLY A 58 4.05 -9.88 4.44
CA GLY A 58 2.80 -10.63 4.44
C GLY A 58 1.74 -10.16 5.42
N TRP A 59 2.07 -9.27 6.35
CA TRP A 59 1.11 -8.83 7.37
C TRP A 59 0.14 -7.77 6.85
N LEU A 60 0.58 -6.94 5.92
CA LEU A 60 -0.16 -5.76 5.47
C LEU A 60 -0.38 -5.79 3.96
N PHE A 61 -1.61 -5.66 3.53
CA PHE A 61 -1.97 -5.43 2.13
C PHE A 61 -2.22 -3.93 1.95
N THR A 62 -1.52 -3.28 1.03
CA THR A 62 -1.38 -1.81 1.01
C THR A 62 -1.88 -1.14 -0.27
N PRO A 63 -3.19 -1.21 -0.58
CA PRO A 63 -3.70 -0.41 -1.67
C PRO A 63 -3.57 1.08 -1.34
N SER A 64 -3.40 1.88 -2.37
CA SER A 64 -3.39 3.33 -2.22
C SER A 64 -3.99 3.99 -3.45
N THR A 65 -4.67 5.10 -3.26
CA THR A 65 -5.27 5.87 -4.34
C THR A 65 -5.05 7.36 -4.07
N ILE A 66 -5.36 8.18 -5.06
CA ILE A 66 -5.33 9.62 -4.86
C ILE A 66 -6.49 9.99 -3.95
N GLY A 67 -6.17 10.51 -2.75
CA GLY A 67 -7.19 10.89 -1.77
C GLY A 67 -7.82 9.73 -1.02
N ASN A 68 -7.14 8.60 -0.92
CA ASN A 68 -7.57 7.36 -0.24
C ASN A 68 -9.01 6.93 -0.57
N GLN A 69 -9.40 7.05 -1.84
CA GLN A 69 -10.72 6.66 -2.32
C GLN A 69 -10.86 5.14 -2.36
N VAL A 70 -11.94 4.63 -1.79
CA VAL A 70 -12.24 3.18 -1.80
C VAL A 70 -13.28 2.80 -2.85
N TRP A 71 -13.79 3.78 -3.59
CA TRP A 71 -14.84 3.57 -4.57
C TRP A 71 -14.29 3.67 -5.99
N ASP A 72 -14.84 2.83 -6.86
CA ASP A 72 -14.60 2.88 -8.29
C ASP A 72 -15.96 2.91 -8.99
N ARG A 73 -15.95 3.07 -10.30
CA ARG A 73 -17.17 3.12 -11.10
C ARG A 73 -17.07 2.11 -12.23
N GLN A 74 -18.08 1.27 -12.36
CA GLN A 74 -18.16 0.27 -13.42
C GLN A 74 -19.57 0.22 -13.96
N ASP A 75 -19.71 0.37 -15.28
CA ASP A 75 -21.00 0.37 -15.98
C ASP A 75 -21.98 1.38 -15.36
N GLY A 76 -21.50 2.53 -14.91
CA GLY A 76 -22.31 3.57 -14.30
C GLY A 76 -22.62 3.37 -12.83
N GLU A 77 -22.23 2.24 -12.25
CA GLU A 77 -22.48 1.93 -10.85
C GLU A 77 -21.23 2.15 -10.00
N GLN A 78 -21.44 2.58 -8.76
CA GLN A 78 -20.37 2.76 -7.80
C GLN A 78 -20.08 1.41 -7.13
N ILE A 79 -18.84 1.00 -7.18
CA ILE A 79 -18.40 -0.27 -6.59
C ILE A 79 -17.19 -0.03 -5.68
N VAL A 80 -16.86 -0.99 -4.84
CA VAL A 80 -15.64 -0.94 -4.05
C VAL A 80 -14.45 -1.19 -4.98
N ASP A 81 -13.40 -0.39 -4.83
CA ASP A 81 -12.18 -0.54 -5.61
C ASP A 81 -11.65 -1.97 -5.48
N GLY A 82 -11.28 -2.55 -6.63
CA GLY A 82 -10.81 -3.95 -6.68
C GLY A 82 -9.59 -4.21 -5.82
N SER A 83 -8.73 -3.20 -5.63
CA SER A 83 -7.54 -3.34 -4.79
C SER A 83 -7.87 -3.47 -3.31
N VAL A 84 -9.02 -2.98 -2.88
CA VAL A 84 -9.53 -3.18 -1.52
C VAL A 84 -10.30 -4.48 -1.42
N LEU A 85 -11.11 -4.77 -2.44
CA LEU A 85 -11.98 -5.94 -2.44
C LEU A 85 -11.20 -7.25 -2.52
N TYR A 86 -10.14 -7.29 -3.33
CA TYR A 86 -9.36 -8.50 -3.56
C TYR A 86 -8.92 -9.19 -2.25
N PRO A 87 -8.24 -8.50 -1.33
CA PRO A 87 -7.81 -9.18 -0.11
C PRO A 87 -8.97 -9.60 0.80
N LEU A 88 -10.08 -8.88 0.77
CA LEU A 88 -11.24 -9.24 1.59
C LEU A 88 -11.92 -10.52 1.06
N VAL A 89 -11.91 -10.72 -0.25
CA VAL A 89 -12.56 -11.87 -0.89
C VAL A 89 -11.60 -13.04 -1.07
N GLU A 90 -10.40 -12.78 -1.60
CA GLU A 90 -9.50 -13.85 -2.03
C GLU A 90 -8.54 -14.32 -0.95
N THR A 91 -8.10 -13.44 -0.06
CA THR A 91 -7.16 -13.83 1.00
C THR A 91 -7.82 -14.00 2.36
N GLY A 92 -9.12 -13.74 2.45
CA GLY A 92 -9.87 -13.91 3.69
C GLY A 92 -9.52 -12.89 4.79
N THR A 93 -8.93 -11.77 4.41
CA THR A 93 -8.59 -10.71 5.35
C THR A 93 -9.86 -10.10 5.94
N GLU A 94 -9.94 -10.01 7.26
CA GLU A 94 -11.18 -9.60 7.94
C GLU A 94 -11.19 -8.14 8.39
N VAL A 95 -10.04 -7.47 8.38
CA VAL A 95 -9.92 -6.08 8.85
C VAL A 95 -9.46 -5.19 7.71
N ALA A 96 -10.23 -4.14 7.45
CA ALA A 96 -9.88 -3.11 6.48
C ALA A 96 -9.84 -1.76 7.18
N ALA A 97 -8.76 -1.03 6.98
CA ALA A 97 -8.59 0.33 7.50
C ALA A 97 -8.52 1.31 6.32
N VAL A 98 -9.27 2.39 6.42
CA VAL A 98 -9.21 3.50 5.47
C VAL A 98 -8.67 4.71 6.23
N VAL A 99 -7.49 5.17 5.85
CA VAL A 99 -6.75 6.16 6.65
C VAL A 99 -6.48 7.41 5.83
N GLY A 100 -6.96 8.54 6.31
CA GLY A 100 -6.63 9.83 5.75
C GLY A 100 -5.38 10.42 6.38
N HIS A 101 -4.95 11.56 5.87
CA HIS A 101 -3.80 12.29 6.40
C HIS A 101 -4.06 13.79 6.31
N THR A 102 -3.27 14.55 7.07
CA THR A 102 -3.38 16.01 7.05
C THR A 102 -2.79 16.58 5.76
N GLY A 103 -3.32 17.69 5.31
CA GLY A 103 -2.79 18.41 4.15
C GLY A 103 -2.92 17.66 2.83
N CYS A 104 -3.97 16.85 2.67
CA CYS A 104 -4.18 16.09 1.44
C CYS A 104 -4.52 17.02 0.28
N GLY A 105 -3.63 17.05 -0.73
CA GLY A 105 -3.82 17.88 -1.91
C GLY A 105 -5.04 17.48 -2.74
N ALA A 106 -5.31 16.18 -2.82
CA ALA A 106 -6.45 15.68 -3.58
C ALA A 106 -7.79 16.09 -2.96
N VAL A 107 -7.91 15.97 -1.64
CA VAL A 107 -9.12 16.40 -0.92
C VAL A 107 -9.27 17.92 -1.02
N THR A 108 -8.19 18.66 -0.87
CA THR A 108 -8.19 20.12 -1.03
C THR A 108 -8.68 20.51 -2.42
N ALA A 109 -8.15 19.87 -3.46
CA ALA A 109 -8.57 20.15 -4.83
C ALA A 109 -10.05 19.81 -5.06
N ALA A 110 -10.53 18.72 -4.49
CA ALA A 110 -11.93 18.31 -4.62
C ALA A 110 -12.91 19.30 -3.97
N LEU A 111 -12.46 20.02 -2.95
CA LEU A 111 -13.30 21.01 -2.25
C LEU A 111 -13.30 22.38 -2.93
N GLU A 112 -12.42 22.60 -3.89
CA GLU A 112 -12.38 23.84 -4.67
C GLU A 112 -13.36 23.76 -5.85
#